data_0a03c1a5bd9a42c4c19516fdd5dd6f7c
#
_entry.id   0a03c1a5bd9a42c4c19516fdd5dd6f7c
#
_cell.length_a   1.000
_cell.length_b   1.000
_cell.length_c   1.000
_cell.angle_alpha   90.00
_cell.angle_beta   90.00
_cell.angle_gamma   90.00
#
_symmetry.space_group_name_H-M   'P 1'
#
loop_
_entity.id
_entity.type
_entity.pdbx_description
1 polymer ?
#
loop_
_entity_poly.entity_id
_entity_poly.type
_entity_poly.pdbx_seq_one_letter_code
_entity_poly.pdbx_strand_id
1 'polypeptide(L)'
;MFGVFSLGMAAPNIKAVTEGRIAGKSTYDLIERTPKILLDDPQAQPVGEVKGKIEFKNVTFRYPTRPEQKVLDNFSATFAEGKTTAIVGASGSGKSTII
;
A
#
# COMPACT_ATOMS: atom_id res chain seq x y z
N MET A 1 11.14 -49.79 -25.58
CA MET A 1 10.32 -49.73 -24.35
C MET A 1 10.87 -48.78 -23.29
N PHE A 2 12.18 -48.51 -23.21
CA PHE A 2 12.75 -47.56 -22.21
C PHE A 2 12.29 -46.11 -22.36
N GLY A 3 12.04 -45.61 -23.57
CA GLY A 3 11.66 -44.21 -23.81
C GLY A 3 10.30 -43.82 -23.22
N VAL A 4 9.34 -44.72 -23.24
CA VAL A 4 7.99 -44.45 -22.64
C VAL A 4 8.07 -44.39 -21.12
N PHE A 5 8.91 -45.22 -20.51
CA PHE A 5 9.15 -45.23 -19.08
C PHE A 5 9.84 -43.93 -18.61
N SER A 6 10.83 -43.45 -19.38
CA SER A 6 11.52 -42.18 -19.09
C SER A 6 10.59 -40.98 -19.17
N LEU A 7 9.64 -40.94 -20.10
CA LEU A 7 8.62 -39.89 -20.21
C LEU A 7 7.68 -39.88 -18.99
N GLY A 8 7.31 -41.08 -18.49
CA GLY A 8 6.50 -41.16 -17.25
C GLY A 8 7.19 -40.60 -16.01
N MET A 9 8.52 -40.78 -15.90
CA MET A 9 9.31 -40.22 -14.80
C MET A 9 9.55 -38.71 -14.90
N ALA A 10 9.35 -38.10 -16.07
CA ALA A 10 9.50 -36.66 -16.27
C ALA A 10 8.29 -35.85 -15.74
N ALA A 11 7.10 -36.44 -15.71
CA ALA A 11 5.87 -35.75 -15.33
C ALA A 11 5.90 -35.10 -13.92
N PRO A 12 6.37 -35.77 -12.85
CA PRO A 12 6.45 -35.14 -11.52
C PRO A 12 7.46 -33.97 -11.48
N ASN A 13 8.53 -34.05 -12.28
CA ASN A 13 9.52 -32.98 -12.35
C ASN A 13 8.94 -31.73 -13.04
N ILE A 14 8.12 -31.88 -14.05
CA ILE A 14 7.43 -30.77 -14.74
C ILE A 14 6.46 -30.08 -13.75
N LYS A 15 5.76 -30.84 -12.92
CA LYS A 15 4.87 -30.29 -11.89
C LYS A 15 5.67 -29.47 -10.88
N ALA A 16 6.78 -30.00 -10.35
CA ALA A 16 7.64 -29.30 -9.39
C ALA A 16 8.20 -27.97 -9.97
N VAL A 17 8.64 -27.97 -11.23
CA VAL A 17 9.10 -26.75 -11.92
C VAL A 17 7.95 -25.73 -12.05
N THR A 18 6.76 -26.18 -12.39
CA THR A 18 5.60 -25.28 -12.53
C THR A 18 5.19 -24.65 -11.19
N GLU A 19 5.15 -25.44 -10.12
CA GLU A 19 4.90 -24.96 -8.77
C GLU A 19 5.97 -23.96 -8.31
N GLY A 20 7.25 -24.25 -8.58
CA GLY A 20 8.37 -23.34 -8.32
C GLY A 20 8.23 -22.01 -9.08
N ARG A 21 7.81 -22.03 -10.33
CA ARG A 21 7.56 -20.82 -11.12
C ARG A 21 6.41 -19.98 -10.57
N ILE A 22 5.32 -20.62 -10.12
CA ILE A 22 4.17 -19.93 -9.53
C ILE A 22 4.59 -19.25 -8.21
N ALA A 23 5.32 -19.96 -7.35
CA ALA A 23 5.83 -19.42 -6.10
C ALA A 23 6.81 -18.26 -6.34
N GLY A 24 7.71 -18.41 -7.31
CA GLY A 24 8.65 -17.36 -7.71
C GLY A 24 7.94 -16.12 -8.25
N LYS A 25 6.91 -16.29 -9.06
CA LYS A 25 6.16 -15.16 -9.63
C LYS A 25 5.63 -14.21 -8.57
N SER A 26 5.00 -14.72 -7.52
CA SER A 26 4.46 -13.87 -6.45
C SER A 26 5.55 -13.04 -5.74
N THR A 27 6.75 -13.60 -5.61
CA THR A 27 7.92 -12.90 -5.04
C THR A 27 8.42 -11.80 -5.97
N TYR A 28 8.54 -12.09 -7.26
CA TYR A 28 8.94 -11.10 -8.26
C TYR A 28 7.90 -9.99 -8.41
N ASP A 29 6.61 -10.31 -8.43
CA ASP A 29 5.51 -9.32 -8.48
C ASP A 29 5.58 -8.35 -7.28
N LEU A 30 6.05 -8.82 -6.10
CA LEU A 30 6.25 -7.98 -4.94
C LEU A 30 7.50 -7.08 -5.06
N ILE A 31 8.59 -7.62 -5.58
CA ILE A 31 9.85 -6.88 -5.80
C ILE A 31 9.68 -5.80 -6.87
N GLU A 32 9.01 -6.12 -7.96
CA GLU A 32 8.80 -5.23 -9.10
C GLU A 32 7.65 -4.24 -8.89
N ARG A 33 6.91 -4.40 -7.78
CA ARG A 33 5.77 -3.54 -7.48
C ARG A 33 6.21 -2.09 -7.30
N THR A 34 5.77 -1.23 -8.20
CA THR A 34 5.94 0.21 -8.07
C THR A 34 4.95 0.77 -7.03
N PRO A 35 5.41 1.46 -5.98
CA PRO A 35 4.54 2.14 -5.04
C PRO A 35 3.66 3.17 -5.75
N LYS A 36 2.42 3.34 -5.29
CA LYS A 36 1.52 4.37 -5.84
C LYS A 36 1.97 5.79 -5.51
N ILE A 37 2.77 5.95 -4.46
CA ILE A 37 3.37 7.21 -4.05
C ILE A 37 4.88 7.03 -4.20
N LEU A 38 5.48 7.75 -5.12
CA LEU A 38 6.92 7.76 -5.37
C LEU A 38 7.55 8.95 -4.66
N LEU A 39 8.68 8.73 -3.97
CA LEU A 39 9.44 9.82 -3.34
C LEU A 39 10.09 10.75 -4.38
N ASP A 40 10.50 10.18 -5.52
CA ASP A 40 11.16 10.89 -6.63
C ASP A 40 10.25 10.91 -7.87
N ASP A 41 8.99 11.35 -7.72
CA ASP A 41 8.09 11.49 -8.86
C ASP A 41 8.54 12.69 -9.73
N PRO A 42 8.96 12.46 -10.98
CA PRO A 42 9.35 13.55 -11.88
C PRO A 42 8.19 14.52 -12.23
N GLN A 43 6.95 14.12 -11.95
CA GLN A 43 5.75 14.95 -12.11
C GLN A 43 5.34 15.66 -10.81
N ALA A 44 6.06 15.42 -9.70
CA ALA A 44 5.79 16.09 -8.44
C ALA A 44 6.00 17.60 -8.59
N GLN A 45 5.03 18.38 -8.15
CA GLN A 45 5.18 19.82 -8.13
C GLN A 45 6.20 20.22 -7.05
N PRO A 46 7.16 21.09 -7.35
CA PRO A 46 8.10 21.58 -6.36
C PRO A 46 7.33 22.27 -5.22
N VAL A 47 7.56 21.82 -4.00
CA VAL A 47 6.99 22.44 -2.82
C VAL A 47 7.70 23.77 -2.59
N GLY A 48 6.97 24.87 -2.62
CA GLY A 48 7.50 26.18 -2.28
C GLY A 48 7.88 26.30 -0.79
N GLU A 49 8.03 27.49 -0.29
CA GLU A 49 8.32 27.73 1.13
C GLU A 49 7.21 27.15 2.04
N VAL A 50 7.56 26.11 2.82
CA VAL A 50 6.62 25.45 3.71
C VAL A 50 6.53 26.22 5.04
N LYS A 51 5.41 26.88 5.28
CA LYS A 51 5.16 27.63 6.52
C LYS A 51 4.62 26.78 7.67
N GLY A 52 4.27 25.50 7.40
CA GLY A 52 3.84 24.55 8.43
C GLY A 52 2.34 24.60 8.77
N LYS A 53 1.52 25.38 8.07
CA LYS A 53 0.06 25.31 8.19
C LYS A 53 -0.44 24.06 7.44
N ILE A 54 -1.22 23.22 8.11
CA ILE A 54 -1.87 22.05 7.52
C ILE A 54 -3.37 22.21 7.57
N GLU A 55 -4.05 21.96 6.45
CA GLU A 55 -5.49 22.09 6.35
C GLU A 55 -6.10 20.83 5.70
N PHE A 56 -7.04 20.22 6.40
CA PHE A 56 -7.88 19.14 5.87
C PHE A 56 -9.21 19.74 5.44
N LYS A 57 -9.66 19.43 4.22
CA LYS A 57 -10.94 19.91 3.67
C LYS A 57 -11.77 18.73 3.20
N ASN A 58 -12.85 18.43 3.89
CA ASN A 58 -13.81 17.40 3.52
C ASN A 58 -13.15 16.04 3.20
N VAL A 59 -12.15 15.63 4.00
CA VAL A 59 -11.39 14.42 3.76
C VAL A 59 -12.19 13.19 4.17
N THR A 60 -12.39 12.26 3.25
CA THR A 60 -12.94 10.94 3.53
C THR A 60 -11.86 9.89 3.28
N PHE A 61 -11.57 9.08 4.30
CA PHE A 61 -10.51 8.07 4.21
C PHE A 61 -10.99 6.70 4.67
N ARG A 62 -10.54 5.68 3.96
CA ARG A 62 -10.75 4.26 4.25
C ARG A 62 -9.45 3.51 4.04
N TYR A 63 -9.13 2.57 4.93
CA TYR A 63 -8.00 1.68 4.69
C TYR A 63 -8.33 0.70 3.55
N PRO A 64 -7.40 0.42 2.62
CA PRO A 64 -7.62 -0.54 1.53
C PRO A 64 -7.99 -1.95 2.01
N THR A 65 -7.53 -2.32 3.21
CA THR A 65 -7.83 -3.61 3.84
C THR A 65 -9.23 -3.71 4.43
N ARG A 66 -9.92 -2.57 4.62
CA ARG A 66 -11.29 -2.47 5.18
C ARG A 66 -12.06 -1.37 4.47
N PRO A 67 -12.40 -1.54 3.20
CA PRO A 67 -13.00 -0.50 2.37
C PRO A 67 -14.43 -0.11 2.82
N GLU A 68 -15.12 -0.99 3.54
CA GLU A 68 -16.44 -0.75 4.10
C GLU A 68 -16.42 0.22 5.28
N GLN A 69 -15.29 0.32 6.02
CA GLN A 69 -15.17 1.16 7.20
C GLN A 69 -14.56 2.51 6.87
N LYS A 70 -15.36 3.57 6.94
CA LYS A 70 -14.85 4.94 6.88
C LYS A 70 -14.16 5.27 8.20
N VAL A 71 -12.89 5.62 8.15
CA VAL A 71 -12.12 6.07 9.32
C VAL A 71 -12.21 7.57 9.48
N LEU A 72 -12.16 8.30 8.37
CA LEU A 72 -12.51 9.72 8.33
C LEU A 72 -13.70 9.88 7.38
N ASP A 73 -14.71 10.62 7.79
CA ASP A 73 -15.89 10.90 6.98
C ASP A 73 -16.14 12.42 6.96
N ASN A 74 -15.91 13.02 5.80
CA ASN A 74 -16.05 14.46 5.58
C ASN A 74 -15.29 15.30 6.63
N PHE A 75 -14.12 14.83 7.03
CA PHE A 75 -13.32 15.46 8.08
C PHE A 75 -12.68 16.75 7.60
N SER A 76 -12.85 17.84 8.38
CA SER A 76 -12.21 19.11 8.11
C SER A 76 -11.56 19.64 9.38
N ALA A 77 -10.29 20.03 9.30
CA ALA A 77 -9.55 20.61 10.42
C ALA A 77 -8.41 21.50 9.89
N THR A 78 -8.03 22.48 10.70
CA THR A 78 -6.89 23.35 10.39
C THR A 78 -5.91 23.33 11.55
N PHE A 79 -4.65 23.04 11.26
CA PHE A 79 -3.53 23.08 12.18
C PHE A 79 -2.69 24.32 11.87
N ALA A 80 -2.64 25.25 12.82
CA ALA A 80 -1.98 26.53 12.64
C ALA A 80 -0.45 26.35 12.70
N GLU A 81 0.26 27.15 11.91
CA GLU A 81 1.70 27.26 11.92
C GLU A 81 2.26 27.55 13.31
N GLY A 82 3.36 26.89 13.68
CA GLY A 82 4.11 27.13 14.93
C GLY A 82 3.35 26.82 16.21
N LYS A 83 2.20 26.11 16.15
CA LYS A 83 1.40 25.74 17.31
C LYS A 83 1.37 24.24 17.55
N THR A 84 1.32 23.85 18.81
CA THR A 84 1.06 22.48 19.22
C THR A 84 -0.46 22.25 19.27
N THR A 85 -0.93 21.23 18.60
CA THR A 85 -2.35 20.85 18.57
C THR A 85 -2.51 19.43 19.12
N ALA A 86 -3.40 19.26 20.11
CA ALA A 86 -3.72 17.94 20.63
C ALA A 86 -4.99 17.39 19.95
N ILE A 87 -4.92 16.14 19.46
CA ILE A 87 -6.05 15.42 18.91
C ILE A 87 -6.56 14.44 19.97
N VAL A 88 -7.78 14.67 20.47
CA VAL A 88 -8.39 13.86 21.52
C VAL A 88 -9.63 13.13 20.97
N GLY A 89 -9.92 11.94 21.50
CA GLY A 89 -11.08 11.14 21.10
C GLY A 89 -10.98 9.71 21.59
N ALA A 90 -12.05 8.94 21.48
CA ALA A 90 -12.10 7.53 21.86
C ALA A 90 -11.07 6.67 21.14
N SER A 91 -10.74 5.49 21.70
CA SER A 91 -9.87 4.53 21.02
C SER A 91 -10.52 4.09 19.69
N GLY A 92 -9.73 4.02 18.62
CA GLY A 92 -10.24 3.66 17.30
C GLY A 92 -10.94 4.78 16.51
N SER A 93 -11.02 6.00 17.02
CA SER A 93 -11.69 7.13 16.33
C SER A 93 -10.87 7.76 15.18
N GLY A 94 -9.79 7.15 14.75
CA GLY A 94 -9.00 7.64 13.60
C GLY A 94 -7.98 8.73 13.92
N LYS A 95 -7.64 8.97 15.20
CA LYS A 95 -6.63 9.99 15.58
C LYS A 95 -5.27 9.78 14.90
N SER A 96 -4.77 8.56 14.94
CA SER A 96 -3.49 8.20 14.31
C SER A 96 -3.54 8.16 12.77
N THR A 97 -4.73 8.22 12.19
CA THR A 97 -4.91 8.27 10.74
C THR A 97 -4.75 9.69 10.19
N ILE A 98 -4.82 10.69 11.06
CA ILE A 98 -4.65 12.10 10.69
C ILE A 98 -3.16 12.47 10.59
N ILE A 99 -2.30 11.74 11.29
CA ILE A 99 -0.83 11.90 11.30
C ILE A 99 -0.19 11.04 10.22
#